data_5919c44b41322d50cc72ba02f8addae2
#
_entry.id   5919c44b41322d50cc72ba02f8addae2
#
_cell.length_a   1.000
_cell.length_b   1.000
_cell.length_c   1.000
_cell.angle_alpha   90.00
_cell.angle_beta   90.00
_cell.angle_gamma   90.00
#
_symmetry.space_group_name_H-M   'P 1'
#
loop_
_entity.id
_entity.type
_entity.pdbx_description
1 polymer ?
#
loop_
_entity_poly.entity_id
_entity_poly.type
_entity_poly.pdbx_seq_one_letter_code
_entity_poly.pdbx_strand_id
1 'polypeptide(L)'
;METPKYKNALIVGAGEGLSASLARLFAREGIRVALAARSVEKLGALCAETKATAYACNATEPEEVERLFGMVEREIGTPDVVVYNASARARGPFLELVPADVAQAIAVSAFGGFLVAQQGAKRMLPLKHGAILFTGASASVKGYPQSAPFAMGKFALRGLAQSMARELSPQGIHVAHFVIDGGIRSRTRAEPADRPDSMLDPDAIALSYWNVLQQPRSAWSWELELRPWVEKF
;
A
#
# COMPACT_ATOMS: atom_id res chain seq x y z
N MET A 1 27.43 -1.64 5.30
CA MET A 1 26.60 -0.46 4.98
C MET A 1 25.49 -0.41 6.01
N GLU A 2 25.27 0.72 6.65
CA GLU A 2 24.17 0.87 7.60
C GLU A 2 22.83 0.78 6.90
N THR A 3 21.89 0.04 7.49
CA THR A 3 20.51 -0.05 7.00
C THR A 3 19.86 1.33 7.09
N PRO A 4 19.12 1.78 6.07
CA PRO A 4 18.43 3.07 6.12
C PRO A 4 17.53 3.14 7.36
N LYS A 5 17.68 4.19 8.16
CA LYS A 5 16.84 4.41 9.33
C LYS A 5 15.65 5.28 8.95
N TYR A 6 14.48 4.66 8.76
CA TYR A 6 13.22 5.37 8.49
C TYR A 6 12.62 5.95 9.77
N LYS A 7 11.99 7.12 9.69
CA LYS A 7 11.45 7.86 10.82
C LYS A 7 9.96 8.15 10.73
N ASN A 8 9.44 8.38 9.52
CA ASN A 8 8.08 8.84 9.29
C ASN A 8 7.43 8.03 8.17
N ALA A 9 6.31 7.39 8.44
CA ALA A 9 5.56 6.63 7.45
C ALA A 9 4.20 7.26 7.17
N LEU A 10 3.82 7.33 5.89
CA LEU A 10 2.48 7.65 5.44
C LEU A 10 1.84 6.41 4.81
N ILE A 11 0.73 5.94 5.36
CA ILE A 11 -0.05 4.81 4.84
C ILE A 11 -1.35 5.35 4.24
N VAL A 12 -1.50 5.30 2.92
CA VAL A 12 -2.69 5.74 2.19
C VAL A 12 -3.58 4.55 1.85
N GLY A 13 -4.88 4.68 2.13
CA GLY A 13 -5.84 3.57 2.11
C GLY A 13 -5.86 2.83 3.45
N ALA A 14 -5.80 3.60 4.54
CA ALA A 14 -5.81 3.06 5.88
C ALA A 14 -7.16 2.42 6.25
N GLY A 15 -7.09 1.30 6.97
CA GLY A 15 -8.25 0.53 7.43
C GLY A 15 -7.84 -0.53 8.46
N GLU A 16 -8.80 -1.35 8.90
CA GLU A 16 -8.63 -2.33 9.98
C GLU A 16 -7.79 -3.58 9.59
N GLY A 17 -7.49 -3.77 8.30
CA GLY A 17 -6.72 -4.94 7.83
C GLY A 17 -5.22 -4.68 7.80
N LEU A 18 -4.58 -4.97 6.66
CA LEU A 18 -3.14 -4.84 6.47
C LEU A 18 -2.57 -3.48 6.89
N SER A 19 -3.28 -2.37 6.60
CA SER A 19 -2.82 -1.04 7.02
C SER A 19 -2.70 -0.92 8.54
N ALA A 20 -3.60 -1.56 9.32
CA ALA A 20 -3.52 -1.55 10.77
C ALA A 20 -2.31 -2.35 11.27
N SER A 21 -2.04 -3.52 10.69
CA SER A 21 -0.85 -4.32 11.02
C SER A 21 0.45 -3.59 10.69
N LEU A 22 0.50 -2.91 9.54
CA LEU A 22 1.64 -2.05 9.17
C LEU A 22 1.82 -0.90 10.17
N ALA A 23 0.74 -0.22 10.54
CA ALA A 23 0.80 0.90 11.49
C ALA A 23 1.32 0.45 12.87
N ARG A 24 0.85 -0.69 13.38
CA ARG A 24 1.32 -1.28 14.64
C ARG A 24 2.80 -1.65 14.58
N LEU A 25 3.20 -2.32 13.50
CA LEU A 25 4.58 -2.73 13.32
C LEU A 25 5.50 -1.51 13.23
N PHE A 26 5.18 -0.54 12.39
CA PHE A 26 5.99 0.67 12.22
C PHE A 26 6.10 1.48 13.52
N ALA A 27 4.97 1.64 14.26
CA ALA A 27 4.99 2.33 15.56
C ALA A 27 5.86 1.59 16.59
N ARG A 28 5.79 0.26 16.64
CA ARG A 28 6.64 -0.57 17.51
C ARG A 28 8.13 -0.43 17.20
N GLU A 29 8.45 -0.29 15.92
CA GLU A 29 9.82 -0.06 15.45
C GLU A 29 10.28 1.41 15.55
N GLY A 30 9.48 2.26 16.19
CA GLY A 30 9.82 3.67 16.45
C GLY A 30 9.57 4.63 15.29
N ILE A 31 8.85 4.21 14.25
CA ILE A 31 8.45 5.07 13.13
C ILE A 31 7.17 5.82 13.51
N ARG A 32 7.13 7.13 13.31
CA ARG A 32 5.90 7.92 13.44
C ARG A 32 5.00 7.67 12.24
N VAL A 33 3.71 7.41 12.48
CA VAL A 33 2.78 6.96 11.44
C VAL A 33 1.70 7.99 11.17
N ALA A 34 1.53 8.36 9.90
CA ALA A 34 0.37 9.03 9.36
C ALA A 34 -0.53 8.01 8.64
N LEU A 35 -1.83 8.09 8.88
CA LEU A 35 -2.85 7.24 8.27
C LEU A 35 -3.78 8.10 7.41
N ALA A 36 -3.92 7.80 6.12
CA ALA A 36 -4.82 8.54 5.26
C ALA A 36 -5.95 7.64 4.72
N ALA A 37 -7.19 8.10 4.86
CA ALA A 37 -8.38 7.44 4.37
C ALA A 37 -9.47 8.47 4.06
N ARG A 38 -10.49 8.08 3.27
CA ARG A 38 -11.65 8.95 3.00
C ARG A 38 -12.49 9.20 4.27
N SER A 39 -12.58 8.19 5.13
CA SER A 39 -13.32 8.24 6.41
C SER A 39 -12.35 7.89 7.53
N VAL A 40 -12.04 8.86 8.38
CA VAL A 40 -11.05 8.72 9.46
C VAL A 40 -11.66 8.26 10.78
N GLU A 41 -12.98 8.33 10.92
CA GLU A 41 -13.71 8.01 12.17
C GLU A 41 -13.43 6.57 12.63
N LYS A 42 -13.21 5.66 11.66
CA LYS A 42 -12.91 4.24 11.92
C LYS A 42 -11.48 4.00 12.40
N LEU A 43 -10.61 5.00 12.31
CA LEU A 43 -9.18 4.88 12.65
C LEU A 43 -8.88 5.28 14.11
N GLY A 44 -9.86 5.81 14.86
CA GLY A 44 -9.65 6.34 16.19
C GLY A 44 -8.98 5.36 17.15
N ALA A 45 -9.45 4.12 17.22
CA ALA A 45 -8.85 3.10 18.09
C ALA A 45 -7.40 2.78 17.68
N LEU A 46 -7.14 2.67 16.37
CA LEU A 46 -5.79 2.43 15.86
C LEU A 46 -4.85 3.62 16.14
N CYS A 47 -5.34 4.84 15.99
CA CYS A 47 -4.58 6.05 16.32
C CYS A 47 -4.23 6.10 17.82
N ALA A 48 -5.18 5.79 18.70
CA ALA A 48 -4.94 5.74 20.14
C ALA A 48 -3.88 4.68 20.52
N GLU A 49 -3.95 3.50 19.88
CA GLU A 49 -3.02 2.39 20.09
C GLU A 49 -1.60 2.71 19.61
N THR A 50 -1.47 3.28 18.42
CA THR A 50 -0.19 3.45 17.72
C THR A 50 0.39 4.85 17.82
N LYS A 51 -0.34 5.79 18.41
CA LYS A 51 -0.06 7.25 18.40
C LYS A 51 0.02 7.82 16.98
N ALA A 52 -0.60 7.15 16.02
CA ALA A 52 -0.67 7.63 14.65
C ALA A 52 -1.64 8.80 14.50
N THR A 53 -1.38 9.69 13.55
CA THR A 53 -2.29 10.78 13.18
C THR A 53 -3.09 10.38 11.93
N ALA A 54 -4.40 10.58 11.96
CA ALA A 54 -5.29 10.28 10.84
C ALA A 54 -5.65 11.54 10.04
N TYR A 55 -5.67 11.40 8.71
CA TYR A 55 -5.97 12.47 7.75
C TYR A 55 -7.05 12.02 6.77
N ALA A 56 -8.07 12.86 6.57
CA ALA A 56 -9.05 12.63 5.51
C ALA A 56 -8.42 12.96 4.15
N CYS A 57 -8.50 12.02 3.20
CA CYS A 57 -7.98 12.22 1.85
C CYS A 57 -8.65 11.27 0.86
N ASN A 58 -9.19 11.83 -0.22
CA ASN A 58 -9.49 11.08 -1.43
C ASN A 58 -8.23 11.01 -2.30
N ALA A 59 -7.62 9.85 -2.39
CA ALA A 59 -6.36 9.67 -3.12
C ALA A 59 -6.49 9.84 -4.65
N THR A 60 -7.72 10.00 -5.19
CA THR A 60 -7.95 10.28 -6.62
C THR A 60 -7.92 11.76 -6.96
N GLU A 61 -7.88 12.64 -5.95
CA GLU A 61 -7.91 14.10 -6.11
C GLU A 61 -6.52 14.70 -5.89
N PRO A 62 -5.88 15.28 -6.94
CA PRO A 62 -4.51 15.80 -6.87
C PRO A 62 -4.30 16.81 -5.73
N GLU A 63 -5.25 17.77 -5.59
CA GLU A 63 -5.15 18.81 -4.56
C GLU A 63 -5.28 18.23 -3.14
N GLU A 64 -6.09 17.18 -2.95
CA GLU A 64 -6.21 16.53 -1.65
C GLU A 64 -4.93 15.78 -1.29
N VAL A 65 -4.32 15.10 -2.26
CA VAL A 65 -3.05 14.40 -2.04
C VAL A 65 -1.92 15.38 -1.74
N GLU A 66 -1.81 16.49 -2.48
CA GLU A 66 -0.82 17.53 -2.19
C GLU A 66 -1.01 18.13 -0.79
N ARG A 67 -2.25 18.48 -0.43
CA ARG A 67 -2.61 18.99 0.90
C ARG A 67 -2.28 17.98 2.01
N LEU A 68 -2.56 16.68 1.77
CA LEU A 68 -2.21 15.61 2.71
C LEU A 68 -0.71 15.62 3.04
N PHE A 69 0.14 15.62 2.02
CA PHE A 69 1.59 15.63 2.23
C PHE A 69 2.05 16.89 2.98
N GLY A 70 1.49 18.06 2.66
CA GLY A 70 1.79 19.29 3.37
C GLY A 70 1.37 19.28 4.84
N MET A 71 0.23 18.65 5.19
CA MET A 71 -0.19 18.46 6.58
C MET A 71 0.73 17.50 7.32
N VAL A 72 1.02 16.35 6.72
CA VAL A 72 1.90 15.32 7.30
C VAL A 72 3.30 15.90 7.57
N GLU A 73 3.86 16.66 6.63
CA GLU A 73 5.18 17.31 6.82
C GLU A 73 5.21 18.26 8.01
N ARG A 74 4.16 19.06 8.19
CA ARG A 74 4.10 20.03 9.31
C ARG A 74 3.94 19.34 10.67
N GLU A 75 3.20 18.24 10.75
CA GLU A 75 2.81 17.62 12.03
C GLU A 75 3.75 16.52 12.48
N ILE A 76 4.25 15.71 11.55
CA ILE A 76 5.12 14.57 11.89
C ILE A 76 6.46 14.57 11.12
N GLY A 77 6.62 15.44 10.14
CA GLY A 77 7.81 15.54 9.31
C GLY A 77 7.66 14.86 7.96
N THR A 78 8.63 15.08 7.08
CA THR A 78 8.64 14.50 5.72
C THR A 78 8.55 12.99 5.79
N PRO A 79 7.56 12.35 5.13
CA PRO A 79 7.49 10.90 5.04
C PRO A 79 8.69 10.34 4.28
N ASP A 80 9.43 9.46 4.91
CA ASP A 80 10.50 8.68 4.29
C ASP A 80 10.08 7.25 3.95
N VAL A 81 8.86 6.85 4.39
CA VAL A 81 8.16 5.65 3.91
C VAL A 81 6.75 6.05 3.47
N VAL A 82 6.38 5.68 2.25
CA VAL A 82 5.01 5.83 1.73
C VAL A 82 4.47 4.46 1.34
N VAL A 83 3.34 4.07 1.91
CA VAL A 83 2.63 2.83 1.54
C VAL A 83 1.32 3.18 0.86
N TYR A 84 1.14 2.73 -0.38
CA TYR A 84 -0.12 2.83 -1.09
C TYR A 84 -0.89 1.51 -1.00
N ASN A 85 -1.94 1.49 -0.19
CA ASN A 85 -2.78 0.31 0.07
C ASN A 85 -4.25 0.50 -0.39
N ALA A 86 -4.60 1.67 -0.93
CA ALA A 86 -5.95 1.93 -1.42
C ALA A 86 -6.26 1.07 -2.64
N SER A 87 -7.49 0.57 -2.70
CA SER A 87 -8.01 -0.12 -3.87
C SER A 87 -9.53 -0.03 -3.93
N ALA A 88 -10.09 -0.15 -5.13
CA ALA A 88 -11.51 -0.27 -5.35
C ALA A 88 -11.80 -1.46 -6.27
N ARG A 89 -13.01 -2.01 -6.15
CA ARG A 89 -13.46 -3.16 -6.94
C ARG A 89 -14.84 -2.86 -7.48
N ALA A 90 -15.03 -3.09 -8.79
CA ALA A 90 -16.33 -3.30 -9.40
C ALA A 90 -16.36 -4.76 -9.90
N ARG A 91 -17.34 -5.52 -9.50
CA ARG A 91 -17.48 -6.94 -9.85
C ARG A 91 -18.79 -7.17 -10.60
N GLY A 92 -18.75 -8.08 -11.54
CA GLY A 92 -19.92 -8.51 -12.31
C GLY A 92 -19.56 -9.10 -13.66
N PRO A 93 -20.55 -9.67 -14.38
CA PRO A 93 -20.38 -10.09 -15.75
C PRO A 93 -19.86 -8.94 -16.61
N PHE A 94 -18.97 -9.21 -17.55
CA PHE A 94 -18.28 -8.17 -18.31
C PHE A 94 -19.25 -7.21 -19.04
N LEU A 95 -20.33 -7.74 -19.59
CA LEU A 95 -21.34 -6.95 -20.31
C LEU A 95 -22.23 -6.08 -19.41
N GLU A 96 -22.24 -6.34 -18.10
CA GLU A 96 -23.05 -5.63 -17.12
C GLU A 96 -22.24 -4.59 -16.33
N LEU A 97 -20.92 -4.51 -16.56
CA LEU A 97 -20.08 -3.55 -15.86
C LEU A 97 -20.46 -2.12 -16.22
N VAL A 98 -20.69 -1.31 -15.20
CA VAL A 98 -20.98 0.13 -15.36
C VAL A 98 -19.68 0.86 -15.64
N PRO A 99 -19.54 1.59 -16.78
CA PRO A 99 -18.28 2.26 -17.15
C PRO A 99 -17.76 3.23 -16.10
N ALA A 100 -18.63 3.95 -15.39
CA ALA A 100 -18.24 4.86 -14.32
C ALA A 100 -17.58 4.13 -13.15
N ASP A 101 -18.10 2.95 -12.76
CA ASP A 101 -17.53 2.14 -11.69
C ASP A 101 -16.18 1.54 -12.10
N VAL A 102 -16.03 1.19 -13.38
CA VAL A 102 -14.75 0.74 -13.94
C VAL A 102 -13.71 1.85 -13.87
N ALA A 103 -14.06 3.06 -14.33
CA ALA A 103 -13.19 4.23 -14.26
C ALA A 103 -12.78 4.55 -12.82
N GLN A 104 -13.73 4.53 -11.88
CA GLN A 104 -13.48 4.76 -10.46
C GLN A 104 -12.57 3.68 -9.85
N ALA A 105 -12.75 2.42 -10.20
CA ALA A 105 -11.90 1.34 -9.72
C ALA A 105 -10.44 1.50 -10.17
N ILE A 106 -10.22 1.92 -11.42
CA ILE A 106 -8.88 2.22 -11.95
C ILE A 106 -8.32 3.46 -11.30
N ALA A 107 -9.12 4.54 -11.18
CA ALA A 107 -8.69 5.79 -10.55
C ALA A 107 -8.18 5.53 -9.12
N VAL A 108 -8.94 4.81 -8.29
CA VAL A 108 -8.51 4.49 -6.91
C VAL A 108 -7.32 3.53 -6.91
N SER A 109 -7.31 2.49 -7.76
CA SER A 109 -6.28 1.45 -7.65
C SER A 109 -4.94 1.83 -8.28
N ALA A 110 -4.93 2.68 -9.32
CA ALA A 110 -3.73 3.02 -10.07
C ALA A 110 -3.42 4.53 -10.06
N PHE A 111 -4.35 5.38 -10.49
CA PHE A 111 -4.09 6.82 -10.61
C PHE A 111 -3.80 7.47 -9.25
N GLY A 112 -4.58 7.12 -8.21
CA GLY A 112 -4.28 7.55 -6.84
C GLY A 112 -2.91 7.08 -6.36
N GLY A 113 -2.49 5.86 -6.75
CA GLY A 113 -1.14 5.36 -6.50
C GLY A 113 -0.07 6.23 -7.14
N PHE A 114 -0.29 6.67 -8.38
CA PHE A 114 0.59 7.61 -9.07
C PHE A 114 0.68 8.96 -8.34
N LEU A 115 -0.44 9.57 -7.98
CA LEU A 115 -0.47 10.86 -7.31
C LEU A 115 0.28 10.82 -5.97
N VAL A 116 0.02 9.82 -5.15
CA VAL A 116 0.66 9.62 -3.85
C VAL A 116 2.16 9.36 -4.01
N ALA A 117 2.52 8.49 -4.93
CA ALA A 117 3.92 8.17 -5.19
C ALA A 117 4.72 9.36 -5.74
N GLN A 118 4.11 10.17 -6.62
CA GLN A 118 4.72 11.37 -7.14
C GLN A 118 5.03 12.39 -6.03
N GLN A 119 4.07 12.62 -5.13
CA GLN A 119 4.27 13.53 -4.00
C GLN A 119 5.33 12.99 -3.02
N GLY A 120 5.37 11.67 -2.78
CA GLY A 120 6.43 11.03 -2.01
C GLY A 120 7.80 11.20 -2.66
N ALA A 121 7.92 10.87 -3.93
CA ALA A 121 9.17 10.96 -4.69
C ALA A 121 9.72 12.39 -4.75
N LYS A 122 8.88 13.41 -4.97
CA LYS A 122 9.29 14.83 -4.94
C LYS A 122 10.03 15.21 -3.65
N ARG A 123 9.64 14.60 -2.52
CA ARG A 123 10.19 14.90 -1.20
C ARG A 123 11.41 14.04 -0.85
N MET A 124 11.43 12.81 -1.33
CA MET A 124 12.50 11.86 -1.05
C MET A 124 13.73 12.05 -1.93
N LEU A 125 13.54 12.43 -3.21
CA LEU A 125 14.64 12.58 -4.17
C LEU A 125 15.72 13.56 -3.74
N PRO A 126 15.42 14.77 -3.22
CA PRO A 126 16.45 15.69 -2.73
C PRO A 126 17.30 15.09 -1.59
N LEU A 127 16.71 14.20 -0.80
CA LEU A 127 17.34 13.52 0.33
C LEU A 127 18.09 12.25 -0.09
N LYS A 128 17.87 11.77 -1.32
CA LYS A 128 18.39 10.47 -1.83
C LYS A 128 18.11 9.31 -0.88
N HIS A 129 16.95 9.38 -0.22
CA HIS A 129 16.54 8.45 0.82
C HIS A 129 15.01 8.36 0.88
N GLY A 130 14.48 7.15 0.97
CA GLY A 130 13.06 6.88 1.14
C GLY A 130 12.65 5.56 0.53
N ALA A 131 11.41 5.15 0.84
CA ALA A 131 10.78 3.96 0.28
C ALA A 131 9.33 4.22 -0.11
N ILE A 132 8.93 3.71 -1.28
CA ILE A 132 7.55 3.77 -1.79
C ILE A 132 7.10 2.34 -2.04
N LEU A 133 6.10 1.89 -1.27
CA LEU A 133 5.63 0.51 -1.24
C LEU A 133 4.18 0.43 -1.74
N PHE A 134 3.94 -0.43 -2.72
CA PHE A 134 2.63 -0.60 -3.33
C PHE A 134 2.02 -1.95 -2.97
N THR A 135 0.79 -1.95 -2.45
CA THR A 135 0.02 -3.17 -2.21
C THR A 135 -0.67 -3.62 -3.49
N GLY A 136 -0.12 -4.64 -4.10
CA GLY A 136 -0.71 -5.37 -5.22
C GLY A 136 -1.71 -6.43 -4.76
N ALA A 137 -1.99 -7.35 -5.66
CA ALA A 137 -2.84 -8.51 -5.45
C ALA A 137 -2.49 -9.58 -6.50
N SER A 138 -3.05 -10.80 -6.40
CA SER A 138 -3.05 -11.75 -7.52
C SER A 138 -3.52 -11.11 -8.83
N ALA A 139 -4.46 -10.17 -8.74
CA ALA A 139 -4.93 -9.37 -9.87
C ALA A 139 -3.88 -8.41 -10.47
N SER A 140 -2.68 -8.31 -9.92
CA SER A 140 -1.55 -7.60 -10.53
C SER A 140 -0.84 -8.43 -11.61
N VAL A 141 -1.03 -9.75 -11.62
CA VAL A 141 -0.32 -10.71 -12.49
C VAL A 141 -1.23 -11.67 -13.25
N LYS A 142 -2.51 -11.76 -12.86
CA LYS A 142 -3.52 -12.61 -13.52
C LYS A 142 -4.91 -11.97 -13.48
N GLY A 143 -5.69 -12.15 -14.56
CA GLY A 143 -7.10 -11.76 -14.63
C GLY A 143 -8.00 -12.88 -14.14
N TYR A 144 -9.14 -12.50 -13.55
CA TYR A 144 -10.17 -13.44 -13.11
C TYR A 144 -11.52 -13.10 -13.74
N PRO A 145 -12.39 -14.09 -13.96
CA PRO A 145 -13.77 -13.82 -14.38
C PRO A 145 -14.45 -12.82 -13.43
N GLN A 146 -15.29 -11.97 -13.99
CA GLN A 146 -16.08 -10.95 -13.24
C GLN A 146 -15.23 -9.96 -12.42
N SER A 147 -13.94 -9.79 -12.74
CA SER A 147 -13.01 -8.98 -11.97
C SER A 147 -12.14 -8.05 -12.84
N ALA A 148 -12.56 -7.79 -14.07
CA ALA A 148 -11.81 -6.99 -15.05
C ALA A 148 -11.35 -5.62 -14.50
N PRO A 149 -12.22 -4.79 -13.85
CA PRO A 149 -11.80 -3.49 -13.35
C PRO A 149 -10.71 -3.56 -12.28
N PHE A 150 -10.77 -4.58 -11.42
CA PHE A 150 -9.76 -4.78 -10.40
C PHE A 150 -8.41 -5.22 -11.00
N ALA A 151 -8.44 -6.12 -11.99
CA ALA A 151 -7.23 -6.52 -12.72
C ALA A 151 -6.62 -5.32 -13.46
N MET A 152 -7.43 -4.55 -14.22
CA MET A 152 -6.96 -3.34 -14.91
C MET A 152 -6.22 -2.40 -13.95
N GLY A 153 -6.80 -2.09 -12.79
CA GLY A 153 -6.19 -1.21 -11.80
C GLY A 153 -4.91 -1.78 -11.18
N LYS A 154 -4.89 -3.08 -10.86
CA LYS A 154 -3.72 -3.70 -10.21
C LYS A 154 -2.57 -3.99 -11.18
N PHE A 155 -2.82 -4.35 -12.44
CA PHE A 155 -1.79 -4.39 -13.48
C PHE A 155 -1.19 -3.01 -13.74
N ALA A 156 -2.03 -1.97 -13.83
CA ALA A 156 -1.55 -0.59 -13.98
C ALA A 156 -0.67 -0.15 -12.80
N LEU A 157 -1.08 -0.46 -11.55
CA LEU A 157 -0.28 -0.16 -10.36
C LEU A 157 1.06 -0.90 -10.36
N ARG A 158 1.09 -2.16 -10.81
CA ARG A 158 2.33 -2.94 -10.97
C ARG A 158 3.24 -2.31 -12.02
N GLY A 159 2.69 -1.91 -13.17
CA GLY A 159 3.44 -1.22 -14.23
C GLY A 159 4.05 0.09 -13.74
N LEU A 160 3.29 0.88 -12.98
CA LEU A 160 3.79 2.09 -12.32
C LEU A 160 4.96 1.77 -11.38
N ALA A 161 4.80 0.82 -10.46
CA ALA A 161 5.84 0.44 -9.52
C ALA A 161 7.12 -0.03 -10.21
N GLN A 162 6.99 -0.83 -11.28
CA GLN A 162 8.12 -1.33 -12.05
C GLN A 162 8.88 -0.20 -12.78
N SER A 163 8.16 0.76 -13.36
CA SER A 163 8.75 1.93 -14.01
C SER A 163 9.51 2.78 -13.00
N MET A 164 8.85 3.09 -11.87
CA MET A 164 9.44 3.88 -10.79
C MET A 164 10.65 3.20 -10.17
N ALA A 165 10.63 1.88 -9.97
CA ALA A 165 11.78 1.15 -9.43
C ALA A 165 13.02 1.31 -10.33
N ARG A 166 12.85 1.24 -11.65
CA ARG A 166 13.97 1.43 -12.60
C ARG A 166 14.51 2.87 -12.59
N GLU A 167 13.64 3.85 -12.46
CA GLU A 167 13.99 5.26 -12.51
C GLU A 167 14.57 5.77 -11.19
N LEU A 168 13.96 5.40 -10.05
CA LEU A 168 14.21 6.02 -8.76
C LEU A 168 15.19 5.23 -7.86
N SER A 169 15.32 3.90 -8.05
CA SER A 169 16.25 3.12 -7.23
C SER A 169 17.72 3.57 -7.42
N PRO A 170 18.19 3.88 -8.65
CA PRO A 170 19.55 4.45 -8.81
C PRO A 170 19.73 5.81 -8.11
N GLN A 171 18.64 6.50 -7.81
CA GLN A 171 18.62 7.78 -7.13
C GLN A 171 18.41 7.66 -5.60
N GLY A 172 18.42 6.43 -5.07
CA GLY A 172 18.37 6.15 -3.64
C GLY A 172 16.97 6.00 -3.05
N ILE A 173 15.94 5.84 -3.87
CA ILE A 173 14.56 5.59 -3.43
C ILE A 173 14.20 4.12 -3.66
N HIS A 174 13.88 3.40 -2.59
CA HIS A 174 13.47 2.01 -2.68
C HIS A 174 12.00 1.92 -3.10
N VAL A 175 11.72 1.41 -4.28
CA VAL A 175 10.34 1.19 -4.76
C VAL A 175 10.06 -0.31 -4.78
N ALA A 176 9.00 -0.76 -4.09
CA ALA A 176 8.62 -2.17 -4.07
C ALA A 176 7.10 -2.37 -4.24
N HIS A 177 6.75 -3.45 -4.93
CA HIS A 177 5.39 -3.90 -5.17
C HIS A 177 5.19 -5.28 -4.54
N PHE A 178 4.08 -5.44 -3.79
CA PHE A 178 3.74 -6.68 -3.10
C PHE A 178 2.54 -7.35 -3.78
N VAL A 179 2.76 -8.47 -4.43
CA VAL A 179 1.68 -9.31 -4.96
C VAL A 179 1.09 -10.11 -3.79
N ILE A 180 -0.07 -9.72 -3.32
CA ILE A 180 -0.79 -10.44 -2.27
C ILE A 180 -1.69 -11.48 -2.95
N ASP A 181 -1.21 -12.71 -3.05
CA ASP A 181 -1.91 -13.78 -3.75
C ASP A 181 -2.68 -14.67 -2.77
N GLY A 182 -3.85 -14.20 -2.37
CA GLY A 182 -4.76 -14.86 -1.46
C GLY A 182 -5.67 -13.90 -0.70
N GLY A 183 -6.59 -14.47 0.07
CA GLY A 183 -7.46 -13.71 0.97
C GLY A 183 -6.69 -13.29 2.24
N ILE A 184 -6.76 -12.03 2.63
CA ILE A 184 -6.21 -11.56 3.91
C ILE A 184 -7.28 -11.76 4.99
N ARG A 185 -6.90 -12.32 6.14
CA ARG A 185 -7.78 -12.39 7.33
C ARG A 185 -8.12 -10.99 7.83
N SER A 186 -9.34 -10.84 8.34
CA SER A 186 -9.80 -9.60 8.99
C SER A 186 -10.92 -9.93 9.97
N ARG A 187 -11.38 -8.93 10.73
CA ARG A 187 -12.54 -9.08 11.64
C ARG A 187 -13.81 -9.53 10.91
N THR A 188 -13.98 -9.15 9.64
CA THR A 188 -15.14 -9.51 8.82
C THR A 188 -14.88 -10.69 7.88
N ARG A 189 -13.66 -11.21 7.86
CA ARG A 189 -13.24 -12.32 7.00
C ARG A 189 -12.36 -13.26 7.82
N ALA A 190 -13.03 -14.18 8.52
CA ALA A 190 -12.35 -15.24 9.26
C ALA A 190 -11.84 -16.33 8.32
N GLU A 191 -10.77 -16.99 8.74
CA GLU A 191 -10.27 -18.19 8.08
C GLU A 191 -11.25 -19.34 8.29
N PRO A 192 -11.55 -20.16 7.26
CA PRO A 192 -12.40 -21.34 7.43
C PRO A 192 -11.77 -22.36 8.38
N ALA A 193 -12.55 -22.84 9.34
CA ALA A 193 -12.07 -23.78 10.36
C ALA A 193 -11.61 -25.13 9.77
N ASP A 194 -12.17 -25.53 8.63
CA ASP A 194 -11.84 -26.75 7.89
C ASP A 194 -10.63 -26.59 6.95
N ARG A 195 -10.10 -25.37 6.82
CA ARG A 195 -8.95 -25.06 5.96
C ARG A 195 -7.98 -24.10 6.67
N PRO A 196 -7.25 -24.59 7.69
CA PRO A 196 -6.26 -23.78 8.39
C PRO A 196 -5.15 -23.32 7.42
N ASP A 197 -4.60 -22.14 7.67
CA ASP A 197 -3.56 -21.49 6.85
C ASP A 197 -3.95 -21.25 5.37
N SER A 198 -5.28 -21.21 5.07
CA SER A 198 -5.78 -20.90 3.73
C SER A 198 -5.90 -19.38 3.46
N MET A 199 -5.63 -18.57 4.46
CA MET A 199 -5.66 -17.11 4.36
C MET A 199 -4.36 -16.49 4.86
N LEU A 200 -4.00 -15.36 4.24
CA LEU A 200 -2.84 -14.57 4.67
C LEU A 200 -3.12 -13.85 5.99
N ASP A 201 -2.17 -13.96 6.90
CA ASP A 201 -2.14 -13.18 8.13
C ASP A 201 -1.66 -11.75 7.82
N PRO A 202 -2.42 -10.69 8.16
CA PRO A 202 -1.99 -9.32 7.92
C PRO A 202 -0.71 -8.93 8.67
N ASP A 203 -0.42 -9.54 9.83
CA ASP A 203 0.81 -9.28 10.58
C ASP A 203 2.02 -9.93 9.90
N ALA A 204 1.87 -11.13 9.35
CA ALA A 204 2.92 -11.78 8.54
C ALA A 204 3.21 -11.01 7.24
N ILE A 205 2.17 -10.46 6.60
CA ILE A 205 2.36 -9.56 5.46
C ILE A 205 3.12 -8.30 5.91
N ALA A 206 2.72 -7.66 7.00
CA ALA A 206 3.40 -6.47 7.51
C ALA A 206 4.89 -6.72 7.81
N LEU A 207 5.22 -7.89 8.35
CA LEU A 207 6.62 -8.29 8.56
C LEU A 207 7.39 -8.38 7.24
N SER A 208 6.76 -8.83 6.15
CA SER A 208 7.39 -8.87 4.83
C SER A 208 7.69 -7.46 4.30
N TYR A 209 6.79 -6.48 4.54
CA TYR A 209 7.05 -5.07 4.24
C TYR A 209 8.22 -4.53 5.05
N TRP A 210 8.27 -4.85 6.34
CA TRP A 210 9.38 -4.46 7.20
C TRP A 210 10.72 -5.03 6.71
N ASN A 211 10.75 -6.31 6.36
CA ASN A 211 11.96 -6.96 5.85
C ASN A 211 12.46 -6.30 4.56
N VAL A 212 11.57 -5.84 3.67
CA VAL A 212 11.94 -5.07 2.48
C VAL A 212 12.58 -3.73 2.87
N LEU A 213 12.02 -3.02 3.85
CA LEU A 213 12.61 -1.77 4.34
C LEU A 213 13.99 -1.96 4.97
N GLN A 214 14.32 -3.16 5.47
CA GLN A 214 15.62 -3.47 6.06
C GLN A 214 16.67 -3.93 5.02
N GLN A 215 16.30 -4.12 3.76
CA GLN A 215 17.24 -4.58 2.73
C GLN A 215 18.35 -3.57 2.47
N PRO A 216 19.62 -4.02 2.35
CA PRO A 216 20.71 -3.17 1.92
C PRO A 216 20.52 -2.73 0.46
N ARG A 217 20.99 -1.55 0.11
CA ARG A 217 20.89 -0.99 -1.26
C ARG A 217 21.47 -1.89 -2.36
N SER A 218 22.41 -2.76 -2.00
CA SER A 218 23.00 -3.74 -2.92
C SER A 218 22.10 -4.90 -3.32
N ALA A 219 20.93 -5.06 -2.63
CA ALA A 219 20.02 -6.19 -2.84
C ALA A 219 18.56 -5.79 -2.60
N TRP A 220 18.11 -4.67 -3.18
CA TRP A 220 16.72 -4.24 -3.10
C TRP A 220 15.80 -5.09 -3.98
N SER A 221 14.76 -5.61 -3.39
CA SER A 221 13.65 -6.24 -4.12
C SER A 221 12.69 -5.18 -4.63
N TRP A 222 12.33 -5.23 -5.91
CA TRP A 222 11.29 -4.36 -6.46
C TRP A 222 9.91 -5.03 -6.46
N GLU A 223 9.85 -6.37 -6.38
CA GLU A 223 8.59 -7.12 -6.30
C GLU A 223 8.74 -8.36 -5.42
N LEU A 224 7.73 -8.61 -4.57
CA LEU A 224 7.58 -9.82 -3.77
C LEU A 224 6.17 -10.36 -3.94
N GLU A 225 6.06 -11.70 -4.04
CA GLU A 225 4.77 -12.38 -4.02
C GLU A 225 4.61 -13.13 -2.69
N LEU A 226 3.46 -12.91 -2.04
CA LEU A 226 3.10 -13.52 -0.77
C LEU A 226 1.79 -14.29 -0.95
N ARG A 227 1.77 -15.55 -0.50
CA ARG A 227 0.59 -16.42 -0.59
C ARG A 227 0.53 -17.37 0.61
N PRO A 228 -0.65 -17.89 0.97
CA PRO A 228 -0.76 -19.03 1.86
C PRO A 228 -0.01 -20.23 1.25
N TRP A 229 0.66 -21.02 2.08
CA TRP A 229 1.42 -22.17 1.59
C TRP A 229 0.56 -23.23 0.89
N VAL A 230 -0.74 -23.26 1.18
CA VAL A 230 -1.74 -24.16 0.57
C VAL A 230 -2.37 -23.60 -0.71
N GLU A 231 -2.06 -22.36 -1.12
CA GLU A 231 -2.59 -21.73 -2.34
C GLU A 231 -2.00 -22.41 -3.58
N LYS A 232 -2.86 -22.69 -4.56
CA LYS A 232 -2.43 -23.31 -5.83
C LYS A 232 -1.94 -22.26 -6.80
N PHE A 233 -0.89 -22.61 -7.52
CA PHE A 233 -0.35 -21.79 -8.62
C PHE A 233 -1.27 -21.78 -9.84
#